data_569876f25ca358213ac3c678dd5d6c01
#
_entry.id   569876f25ca358213ac3c678dd5d6c01
#
_cell.length_a   1.000
_cell.length_b   1.000
_cell.length_c   1.000
_cell.angle_alpha   90.00
_cell.angle_beta   90.00
_cell.angle_gamma   90.00
#
_symmetry.space_group_name_H-M   'P 1'
#
loop_
_entity.id
_entity.type
_entity.pdbx_description
1 polymer ?
#
loop_
_entity_poly.entity_id
_entity_poly.type
_entity_poly.pdbx_seq_one_letter_code
_entity_poly.pdbx_strand_id
1 'polypeptide(L)'
;GYVNPGGKLTMTFPKNVGQIPLYYAHKNTGRPLKEGKWFEKFRSNYLDVDNDPLYPFGYGLSYTTFSYSDIDLSHSSMDMNGSLTAAVEVTNTGTWPGSEVVQLYIRDVVGSSTRPVKELKGFQKIFLEPGEMKIVRFKIAPEMLRYYNYDLQLVAEPGDFEVMIGTNSRDVKTAKFTLN
;
A
#
# COMPACT_ATOMS: atom_id res chain seq x y z
N GLY A 1 -5.77 -28.07 -8.01
CA GLY A 1 -5.05 -27.78 -6.91
C GLY A 1 -5.35 -28.47 -5.60
N TYR A 2 -4.32 -29.09 -5.01
CA TYR A 2 -4.43 -29.66 -3.66
C TYR A 2 -4.16 -28.61 -2.57
N VAL A 3 -3.53 -27.49 -2.92
CA VAL A 3 -3.16 -26.43 -1.97
C VAL A 3 -3.54 -25.09 -2.56
N ASN A 4 -4.23 -24.25 -1.76
CA ASN A 4 -4.55 -22.88 -2.16
C ASN A 4 -3.26 -22.05 -2.16
N PRO A 5 -2.91 -21.36 -3.29
CA PRO A 5 -1.75 -20.49 -3.33
C PRO A 5 -1.94 -19.31 -2.36
N GLY A 6 -0.87 -18.95 -1.66
CA GLY A 6 -0.88 -17.83 -0.71
C GLY A 6 0.40 -16.99 -0.80
N GLY A 7 1.10 -17.07 -1.94
CA GLY A 7 2.26 -16.24 -2.24
C GLY A 7 1.87 -14.95 -2.95
N LYS A 8 2.71 -13.91 -2.79
CA LYS A 8 2.54 -12.61 -3.44
C LYS A 8 3.81 -12.24 -4.22
N LEU A 9 3.63 -11.54 -5.34
CA LEU A 9 4.73 -11.03 -6.13
C LEU A 9 5.53 -9.99 -5.35
N THR A 10 6.85 -10.12 -5.37
CA THR A 10 7.78 -9.17 -4.73
C THR A 10 8.32 -8.13 -5.70
N MET A 11 7.69 -8.00 -6.85
CA MET A 11 8.03 -7.02 -7.89
C MET A 11 6.77 -6.61 -8.66
N THR A 12 6.86 -5.49 -9.36
CA THR A 12 5.84 -4.98 -10.27
C THR A 12 6.09 -5.54 -11.67
N PHE A 13 5.06 -6.04 -12.36
CA PHE A 13 5.15 -6.52 -13.74
C PHE A 13 4.56 -5.50 -14.70
N PRO A 14 5.32 -5.02 -15.69
CA PRO A 14 4.83 -4.07 -16.70
C PRO A 14 3.90 -4.76 -17.70
N LYS A 15 3.05 -4.00 -18.36
CA LYS A 15 2.23 -4.43 -19.49
C LYS A 15 3.06 -4.61 -20.76
N ASN A 16 4.08 -3.75 -20.92
CA ASN A 16 5.04 -3.82 -22.04
C ASN A 16 6.41 -3.26 -21.62
N VAL A 17 7.41 -3.47 -22.46
CA VAL A 17 8.79 -3.02 -22.21
C VAL A 17 8.90 -1.50 -22.10
N GLY A 18 8.03 -0.75 -22.80
CA GLY A 18 8.04 0.72 -22.79
C GLY A 18 7.69 1.35 -21.44
N GLN A 19 7.11 0.57 -20.51
CA GLN A 19 6.83 1.05 -19.16
C GLN A 19 8.05 0.99 -18.21
N ILE A 20 9.14 0.33 -18.59
CA ILE A 20 10.32 0.16 -17.72
C ILE A 20 11.13 1.46 -17.66
N PRO A 21 11.54 1.93 -16.43
CA PRO A 21 11.37 1.29 -15.13
C PRO A 21 9.97 1.51 -14.53
N LEU A 22 9.36 0.46 -13.98
CA LEU A 22 8.06 0.50 -13.32
C LEU A 22 8.14 -0.18 -11.95
N TYR A 23 7.89 0.59 -10.88
CA TYR A 23 7.93 0.12 -9.50
C TYR A 23 6.92 0.87 -8.64
N TYR A 24 6.36 0.18 -7.63
CA TYR A 24 5.25 0.71 -6.82
C TYR A 24 5.62 1.92 -5.96
N ALA A 25 6.89 2.00 -5.52
CA ALA A 25 7.40 3.05 -4.63
C ALA A 25 8.02 4.23 -5.42
N HIS A 26 7.52 4.52 -6.63
CA HIS A 26 8.04 5.61 -7.42
C HIS A 26 7.76 6.97 -6.76
N LYS A 27 8.59 7.94 -7.08
CA LYS A 27 8.40 9.33 -6.64
C LYS A 27 7.37 10.02 -7.54
N ASN A 28 6.70 11.03 -6.97
CA ASN A 28 5.77 11.84 -7.72
C ASN A 28 6.50 12.66 -8.80
N THR A 29 5.92 12.76 -9.98
CA THR A 29 6.53 13.42 -11.15
C THR A 29 6.18 14.91 -11.28
N GLY A 30 5.53 15.50 -10.29
CA GLY A 30 5.10 16.90 -10.31
C GLY A 30 3.79 17.15 -11.08
N ARG A 31 3.53 16.38 -12.15
CA ARG A 31 2.25 16.41 -12.89
C ARG A 31 1.71 15.00 -13.07
N PRO A 32 1.34 14.31 -11.98
CA PRO A 32 0.81 12.96 -12.07
C PRO A 32 -0.49 12.94 -12.87
N LEU A 33 -0.74 11.83 -13.54
CA LEU A 33 -2.03 11.59 -14.19
C LEU A 33 -3.12 11.50 -13.11
N LYS A 34 -4.29 12.05 -13.38
CA LYS A 34 -5.44 11.94 -12.48
C LYS A 34 -5.96 10.51 -12.46
N GLU A 35 -6.45 10.08 -11.31
CA GLU A 35 -7.07 8.78 -11.16
C GLU A 35 -8.20 8.56 -12.17
N GLY A 36 -8.29 7.36 -12.74
CA GLY A 36 -9.27 7.00 -13.74
C GLY A 36 -8.99 7.56 -15.15
N LYS A 37 -7.88 8.25 -15.36
CA LYS A 37 -7.42 8.69 -16.69
C LYS A 37 -6.28 7.81 -17.16
N TRP A 38 -6.32 7.39 -18.42
CA TRP A 38 -5.18 6.68 -19.00
C TRP A 38 -4.25 7.63 -19.79
N PHE A 39 -4.76 8.79 -20.23
CA PHE A 39 -4.01 9.81 -20.93
C PHE A 39 -4.57 11.20 -20.64
N GLU A 40 -3.70 12.17 -20.40
CA GLU A 40 -4.03 13.59 -20.32
C GLU A 40 -2.81 14.39 -20.81
N LYS A 41 -3.06 15.36 -21.72
CA LYS A 41 -2.01 16.21 -22.27
C LYS A 41 -1.26 16.95 -21.15
N PHE A 42 0.07 17.02 -21.26
CA PHE A 42 0.98 17.65 -20.27
C PHE A 42 1.01 16.98 -18.89
N ARG A 43 0.59 15.72 -18.78
CA ARG A 43 0.75 14.88 -17.59
C ARG A 43 1.81 13.80 -17.84
N SER A 44 2.28 13.21 -16.75
CA SER A 44 3.18 12.04 -16.81
C SER A 44 2.39 10.81 -17.16
N ASN A 45 2.37 10.47 -18.45
CA ASN A 45 1.73 9.26 -18.96
C ASN A 45 2.56 8.67 -20.11
N TYR A 46 2.38 7.39 -20.34
CA TYR A 46 2.90 6.72 -21.52
C TYR A 46 2.05 7.06 -22.75
N LEU A 47 2.55 6.78 -23.95
CA LEU A 47 1.85 7.14 -25.20
C LEU A 47 0.83 6.10 -25.65
N ASP A 48 1.16 4.81 -25.45
CA ASP A 48 0.44 3.67 -26.02
C ASP A 48 -0.08 2.68 -24.97
N VAL A 49 0.14 2.98 -23.69
CA VAL A 49 -0.29 2.17 -22.54
C VAL A 49 -0.58 3.10 -21.36
N ASP A 50 -1.51 2.70 -20.49
CA ASP A 50 -1.76 3.42 -19.24
C ASP A 50 -0.59 3.27 -18.24
N ASN A 51 -0.66 4.01 -17.13
CA ASN A 51 0.39 4.00 -16.10
C ASN A 51 0.30 2.78 -15.18
N ASP A 52 -0.79 2.00 -15.24
CA ASP A 52 -0.97 0.86 -14.36
C ASP A 52 -0.11 -0.34 -14.80
N PRO A 53 0.44 -1.09 -13.86
CA PRO A 53 1.13 -2.34 -14.17
C PRO A 53 0.18 -3.44 -14.63
N LEU A 54 0.71 -4.46 -15.29
CA LEU A 54 -0.01 -5.71 -15.54
C LEU A 54 -0.34 -6.37 -14.20
N TYR A 55 0.68 -6.58 -13.36
CA TYR A 55 0.51 -7.05 -11.98
C TYR A 55 1.24 -6.10 -11.02
N PRO A 56 0.53 -5.50 -10.04
CA PRO A 56 1.15 -4.65 -9.05
C PRO A 56 2.06 -5.45 -8.10
N PHE A 57 2.96 -4.78 -7.43
CA PHE A 57 3.71 -5.36 -6.30
C PHE A 57 2.72 -5.91 -5.26
N GLY A 58 3.02 -7.06 -4.70
CA GLY A 58 2.15 -7.71 -3.72
C GLY A 58 0.96 -8.46 -4.33
N TYR A 59 0.80 -8.50 -5.65
CA TYR A 59 -0.27 -9.25 -6.32
C TYR A 59 -0.11 -10.76 -6.11
N GLY A 60 -1.22 -11.46 -5.98
CA GLY A 60 -1.28 -12.92 -5.92
C GLY A 60 -2.66 -13.44 -6.27
N LEU A 61 -2.70 -14.70 -6.69
CA LEU A 61 -3.93 -15.42 -6.98
C LEU A 61 -4.29 -16.35 -5.81
N SER A 62 -5.58 -16.60 -5.65
CA SER A 62 -6.12 -17.55 -4.68
C SER A 62 -7.32 -18.28 -5.29
N TYR A 63 -7.65 -19.46 -4.80
CA TYR A 63 -8.91 -20.14 -5.14
C TYR A 63 -10.09 -19.63 -4.33
N THR A 64 -9.85 -18.72 -3.39
CA THR A 64 -10.88 -18.04 -2.61
C THR A 64 -10.77 -16.52 -2.76
N THR A 65 -11.72 -15.78 -2.23
CA THR A 65 -11.76 -14.31 -2.29
C THR A 65 -11.77 -13.73 -0.88
N PHE A 66 -11.18 -12.54 -0.73
CA PHE A 66 -11.11 -11.84 0.54
C PHE A 66 -11.70 -10.44 0.40
N SER A 67 -12.48 -10.01 1.40
CA SER A 67 -12.94 -8.63 1.53
C SER A 67 -12.24 -7.92 2.68
N TYR A 68 -12.09 -6.61 2.53
CA TYR A 68 -11.47 -5.73 3.53
C TYR A 68 -12.46 -4.65 3.94
N SER A 69 -12.61 -4.42 5.24
CA SER A 69 -13.33 -3.25 5.76
C SER A 69 -12.57 -1.96 5.44
N ASP A 70 -13.15 -0.82 5.73
CA ASP A 70 -12.40 0.42 5.85
C ASP A 70 -11.42 0.35 7.03
N ILE A 71 -10.38 1.18 6.99
CA ILE A 71 -9.35 1.21 8.02
C ILE A 71 -9.88 1.96 9.25
N ASP A 72 -9.80 1.31 10.40
CA ASP A 72 -10.04 1.93 11.72
C ASP A 72 -8.69 2.36 12.31
N LEU A 73 -8.56 3.66 12.61
CA LEU A 73 -7.40 4.25 13.26
C LEU A 73 -7.71 4.52 14.72
N SER A 74 -6.85 4.07 15.63
CA SER A 74 -7.01 4.35 17.07
C SER A 74 -7.04 5.86 17.38
N HIS A 75 -6.36 6.66 16.58
CA HIS A 75 -6.28 8.14 16.68
C HIS A 75 -6.07 8.73 15.29
N SER A 76 -6.51 9.96 15.07
CA SER A 76 -6.27 10.72 13.83
C SER A 76 -4.92 11.44 13.81
N SER A 77 -4.19 11.46 14.94
CA SER A 77 -2.86 12.07 15.06
C SER A 77 -2.01 11.31 16.06
N MET A 78 -0.70 11.48 15.98
CA MET A 78 0.26 10.96 16.95
C MET A 78 1.43 11.94 17.10
N ASP A 79 2.09 11.90 18.25
CA ASP A 79 3.31 12.67 18.51
C ASP A 79 4.57 11.85 18.17
N MET A 80 5.73 12.54 18.11
CA MET A 80 7.04 11.93 17.82
C MET A 80 7.47 10.81 18.78
N ASN A 81 6.86 10.70 19.95
CA ASN A 81 7.10 9.63 20.93
C ASN A 81 5.88 8.70 21.08
N GLY A 82 4.85 8.92 20.26
CA GLY A 82 3.61 8.17 20.31
C GLY A 82 3.57 6.99 19.35
N SER A 83 2.42 6.39 19.26
CA SER A 83 2.10 5.40 18.23
C SER A 83 0.60 5.36 18.01
N LEU A 84 0.16 4.97 16.84
CA LEU A 84 -1.23 4.67 16.55
C LEU A 84 -1.36 3.23 16.01
N THR A 85 -2.57 2.70 16.10
CA THR A 85 -2.90 1.38 15.52
C THR A 85 -3.84 1.58 14.34
N ALA A 86 -3.49 0.99 13.21
CA ALA A 86 -4.37 0.84 12.06
C ALA A 86 -4.91 -0.59 12.03
N ALA A 87 -6.23 -0.74 12.01
CA ALA A 87 -6.90 -2.03 12.01
C ALA A 87 -7.81 -2.17 10.78
N VAL A 88 -7.95 -3.40 10.29
CA VAL A 88 -8.88 -3.77 9.22
C VAL A 88 -9.44 -5.15 9.49
N GLU A 89 -10.73 -5.33 9.20
CA GLU A 89 -11.35 -6.65 9.17
C GLU A 89 -11.13 -7.27 7.81
N VAL A 90 -10.63 -8.52 7.81
CA VAL A 90 -10.44 -9.31 6.59
C VAL A 90 -11.32 -10.55 6.69
N THR A 91 -12.21 -10.73 5.73
CA THR A 91 -13.15 -11.86 5.66
C THR A 91 -12.87 -12.70 4.43
N ASN A 92 -12.81 -14.02 4.59
CA ASN A 92 -12.85 -14.94 3.46
C ASN A 92 -14.28 -15.04 2.95
N THR A 93 -14.55 -14.43 1.80
CA THR A 93 -15.88 -14.39 1.17
C THR A 93 -16.10 -15.51 0.15
N GLY A 94 -15.09 -16.33 -0.09
CA GLY A 94 -15.19 -17.46 -1.00
C GLY A 94 -15.55 -18.77 -0.28
N THR A 95 -15.49 -19.88 -1.02
CA THR A 95 -15.91 -21.19 -0.57
C THR A 95 -14.75 -22.11 -0.15
N TRP A 96 -13.52 -21.67 -0.31
CA TRP A 96 -12.32 -22.45 0.03
C TRP A 96 -11.53 -21.79 1.15
N PRO A 97 -10.90 -22.59 2.03
CA PRO A 97 -9.96 -22.04 3.01
C PRO A 97 -8.73 -21.48 2.28
N GLY A 98 -8.14 -20.42 2.83
CA GLY A 98 -6.97 -19.82 2.21
C GLY A 98 -6.21 -18.86 3.08
N SER A 99 -4.95 -18.61 2.66
CA SER A 99 -4.11 -17.61 3.29
C SER A 99 -4.14 -16.32 2.49
N GLU A 100 -4.27 -15.21 3.21
CA GLU A 100 -4.10 -13.86 2.66
C GLU A 100 -2.89 -13.18 3.28
N VAL A 101 -2.19 -12.36 2.49
CA VAL A 101 -1.10 -11.50 2.97
C VAL A 101 -1.61 -10.06 2.97
N VAL A 102 -1.98 -9.59 4.14
CA VAL A 102 -2.43 -8.22 4.39
C VAL A 102 -1.22 -7.31 4.43
N GLN A 103 -1.17 -6.29 3.57
CA GLN A 103 -0.02 -5.42 3.36
C GLN A 103 -0.32 -4.00 3.84
N LEU A 104 0.58 -3.43 4.63
CA LEU A 104 0.54 -2.05 5.12
C LEU A 104 1.50 -1.20 4.32
N TYR A 105 1.00 -0.15 3.69
CA TYR A 105 1.78 0.89 3.04
C TYR A 105 1.56 2.23 3.73
N ILE A 106 2.59 3.07 3.72
CA ILE A 106 2.51 4.45 4.23
C ILE A 106 3.04 5.39 3.15
N ARG A 107 2.39 6.54 3.04
CA ARG A 107 2.81 7.68 2.25
C ARG A 107 2.99 8.88 3.15
N ASP A 108 4.13 9.49 3.09
CA ASP A 108 4.37 10.85 3.54
C ASP A 108 3.91 11.80 2.44
N VAL A 109 2.92 12.65 2.74
CA VAL A 109 2.28 13.50 1.72
C VAL A 109 3.20 14.63 1.29
N VAL A 110 3.92 15.24 2.25
CA VAL A 110 4.85 16.36 2.01
C VAL A 110 6.03 16.26 2.97
N GLY A 111 7.17 15.78 2.48
CA GLY A 111 8.44 15.80 3.22
C GLY A 111 9.38 16.88 2.68
N SER A 112 10.43 17.22 3.43
CA SER A 112 11.49 18.17 3.02
C SER A 112 12.24 17.69 1.77
N SER A 113 12.24 16.38 1.49
CA SER A 113 12.67 15.79 0.23
C SER A 113 11.53 14.98 -0.41
N THR A 114 11.56 14.84 -1.76
CA THR A 114 10.52 14.12 -2.50
C THR A 114 10.38 12.68 -1.99
N ARG A 115 9.18 12.36 -1.50
CA ARG A 115 8.85 11.06 -0.94
C ARG A 115 8.21 10.12 -2.00
N PRO A 116 8.39 8.80 -1.86
CA PRO A 116 7.64 7.82 -2.65
C PRO A 116 6.13 7.98 -2.47
N VAL A 117 5.37 7.64 -3.51
CA VAL A 117 3.89 7.66 -3.45
C VAL A 117 3.31 6.66 -2.46
N LYS A 118 4.08 5.63 -2.09
CA LYS A 118 3.82 4.68 -0.99
C LYS A 118 5.06 3.82 -0.74
N GLU A 119 5.21 3.35 0.48
CA GLU A 119 6.26 2.42 0.89
C GLU A 119 5.64 1.28 1.72
N LEU A 120 5.99 0.03 1.42
CA LEU A 120 5.58 -1.11 2.24
C LEU A 120 6.28 -1.00 3.62
N LYS A 121 5.51 -0.90 4.68
CA LYS A 121 6.02 -0.78 6.06
C LYS A 121 5.74 -2.00 6.92
N GLY A 122 4.85 -2.89 6.46
CA GLY A 122 4.56 -4.13 7.17
C GLY A 122 3.64 -5.06 6.39
N PHE A 123 3.59 -6.30 6.81
CA PHE A 123 2.62 -7.27 6.29
C PHE A 123 2.35 -8.36 7.34
N GLN A 124 1.18 -8.99 7.24
CA GLN A 124 0.80 -10.14 8.04
C GLN A 124 0.15 -11.18 7.14
N LYS A 125 0.61 -12.43 7.25
CA LYS A 125 -0.03 -13.57 6.59
C LYS A 125 -1.01 -14.21 7.56
N ILE A 126 -2.28 -14.26 7.18
CA ILE A 126 -3.36 -14.85 7.96
C ILE A 126 -3.98 -16.01 7.17
N PHE A 127 -4.49 -16.98 7.87
CA PHE A 127 -5.28 -18.07 7.29
C PHE A 127 -6.73 -17.92 7.75
N LEU A 128 -7.68 -18.09 6.81
CA LEU A 128 -9.12 -17.96 7.06
C LEU A 128 -9.89 -19.11 6.42
N GLU A 129 -10.77 -19.72 7.23
CA GLU A 129 -11.79 -20.63 6.73
C GLU A 129 -12.87 -19.87 5.96
N PRO A 130 -13.68 -20.53 5.09
CA PRO A 130 -14.81 -19.90 4.43
C PRO A 130 -15.74 -19.19 5.41
N GLY A 131 -16.02 -17.91 5.19
CA GLY A 131 -16.84 -17.08 6.07
C GLY A 131 -16.13 -16.57 7.32
N GLU A 132 -14.91 -17.03 7.61
CA GLU A 132 -14.14 -16.55 8.77
C GLU A 132 -13.67 -15.11 8.55
N MET A 133 -13.72 -14.32 9.63
CA MET A 133 -13.23 -12.93 9.69
C MET A 133 -12.13 -12.82 10.76
N LYS A 134 -11.07 -12.10 10.45
CA LYS A 134 -10.02 -11.72 11.42
C LYS A 134 -9.73 -10.24 11.35
N ILE A 135 -9.49 -9.63 12.52
CA ILE A 135 -9.01 -8.25 12.62
C ILE A 135 -7.48 -8.26 12.58
N VAL A 136 -6.93 -7.63 11.56
CA VAL A 136 -5.49 -7.42 11.40
C VAL A 136 -5.13 -6.04 11.90
N ARG A 137 -4.12 -5.95 12.77
CA ARG A 137 -3.67 -4.70 13.39
C ARG A 137 -2.22 -4.45 13.09
N PHE A 138 -1.91 -3.21 12.71
CA PHE A 138 -0.55 -2.73 12.53
C PHE A 138 -0.31 -1.55 13.49
N LYS A 139 0.73 -1.66 14.30
CA LYS A 139 1.21 -0.53 15.10
C LYS A 139 2.10 0.33 14.23
N ILE A 140 1.77 1.61 14.13
CA ILE A 140 2.55 2.61 13.40
C ILE A 140 3.25 3.49 14.46
N ALA A 141 4.56 3.60 14.34
CA ALA A 141 5.40 4.40 15.21
C ALA A 141 6.32 5.31 14.36
N PRO A 142 6.86 6.40 14.92
CA PRO A 142 7.67 7.37 14.17
C PRO A 142 8.86 6.74 13.45
N GLU A 143 9.42 5.64 13.96
CA GLU A 143 10.52 4.92 13.33
C GLU A 143 10.16 4.42 11.92
N MET A 144 8.89 4.08 11.70
CA MET A 144 8.40 3.62 10.38
C MET A 144 8.26 4.76 9.38
N LEU A 145 8.21 6.01 9.85
CA LEU A 145 8.03 7.21 9.05
C LEU A 145 9.36 7.87 8.68
N ARG A 146 10.47 7.40 9.26
CA ARG A 146 11.79 7.99 9.04
C ARG A 146 12.28 7.80 7.61
N TYR A 147 13.02 8.82 7.16
CA TYR A 147 13.75 8.84 5.90
C TYR A 147 15.02 9.68 6.02
N TYR A 148 15.93 9.58 5.08
CA TYR A 148 17.12 10.43 5.02
C TYR A 148 16.77 11.76 4.34
N ASN A 149 16.96 12.87 5.05
CA ASN A 149 16.83 14.23 4.53
C ASN A 149 18.06 14.63 3.70
N TYR A 150 18.11 15.89 3.25
CA TYR A 150 19.25 16.41 2.46
C TYR A 150 20.56 16.48 3.25
N ASP A 151 20.50 16.57 4.57
CA ASP A 151 21.68 16.57 5.46
C ASP A 151 22.11 15.14 5.83
N LEU A 152 21.56 14.12 5.16
CA LEU A 152 21.79 12.69 5.42
C LEU A 152 21.46 12.24 6.86
N GLN A 153 20.53 12.95 7.50
CA GLN A 153 20.02 12.59 8.81
C GLN A 153 18.76 11.74 8.65
N LEU A 154 18.65 10.69 9.46
CA LEU A 154 17.48 9.82 9.51
C LEU A 154 16.40 10.45 10.41
N VAL A 155 15.41 11.10 9.81
CA VAL A 155 14.38 11.90 10.50
C VAL A 155 12.97 11.43 10.15
N ALA A 156 12.03 11.61 11.08
CA ALA A 156 10.61 11.73 10.79
C ALA A 156 10.23 13.22 10.91
N GLU A 157 9.44 13.73 10.00
CA GLU A 157 9.01 15.14 10.01
C GLU A 157 7.52 15.23 10.33
N PRO A 158 7.08 16.25 11.10
CA PRO A 158 5.66 16.53 11.30
C PRO A 158 4.96 16.78 9.96
N GLY A 159 3.74 16.28 9.83
CA GLY A 159 2.97 16.43 8.60
C GLY A 159 1.86 15.40 8.45
N ASP A 160 1.21 15.44 7.30
CA ASP A 160 0.12 14.54 6.96
C ASP A 160 0.62 13.27 6.29
N PHE A 161 0.06 12.14 6.72
CA PHE A 161 0.37 10.82 6.21
C PHE A 161 -0.89 10.10 5.74
N GLU A 162 -0.72 9.26 4.73
CA GLU A 162 -1.73 8.29 4.30
C GLU A 162 -1.27 6.88 4.69
N VAL A 163 -2.13 6.16 5.40
CA VAL A 163 -1.98 4.74 5.66
C VAL A 163 -2.86 3.97 4.71
N MET A 164 -2.31 2.95 4.06
CA MET A 164 -3.00 2.14 3.09
C MET A 164 -2.87 0.67 3.48
N ILE A 165 -3.99 -0.07 3.53
CA ILE A 165 -3.98 -1.50 3.85
C ILE A 165 -4.77 -2.25 2.77
N GLY A 166 -4.19 -3.33 2.25
CA GLY A 166 -4.87 -4.14 1.24
C GLY A 166 -4.10 -5.38 0.81
N THR A 167 -4.57 -5.97 -0.27
CA THR A 167 -4.06 -7.23 -0.81
C THR A 167 -2.80 -7.08 -1.68
N ASN A 168 -2.57 -5.88 -2.22
CA ASN A 168 -1.41 -5.53 -3.05
C ASN A 168 -1.23 -3.99 -3.08
N SER A 169 -0.23 -3.47 -3.79
CA SER A 169 0.09 -2.04 -3.81
C SER A 169 -0.94 -1.15 -4.53
N ARG A 170 -1.86 -1.74 -5.30
CA ARG A 170 -2.94 -1.01 -6.00
C ARG A 170 -4.25 -1.12 -5.26
N ASP A 171 -4.64 -2.33 -4.88
CA ASP A 171 -5.94 -2.63 -4.30
C ASP A 171 -5.86 -2.49 -2.78
N VAL A 172 -6.01 -1.24 -2.31
CA VAL A 172 -5.86 -0.83 -0.90
C VAL A 172 -7.04 0.03 -0.44
N LYS A 173 -7.35 -0.03 0.84
CA LYS A 173 -8.12 0.97 1.57
C LYS A 173 -7.17 2.05 2.07
N THR A 174 -7.64 3.29 2.24
CA THR A 174 -6.80 4.42 2.65
C THR A 174 -7.46 5.19 3.80
N ALA A 175 -6.66 5.53 4.80
CA ALA A 175 -7.03 6.46 5.88
C ALA A 175 -5.90 7.49 6.07
N LYS A 176 -6.19 8.58 6.77
CA LYS A 176 -5.23 9.68 6.97
C LYS A 176 -4.98 9.91 8.45
N PHE A 177 -3.74 10.27 8.78
CA PHE A 177 -3.35 10.71 10.11
C PHE A 177 -2.28 11.80 10.02
N THR A 178 -2.10 12.53 11.12
CA THR A 178 -1.08 13.60 11.23
C THR A 178 -0.03 13.21 12.27
N LEU A 179 1.24 13.41 11.97
CA LEU A 179 2.35 13.39 12.92
C LEU A 179 2.57 14.83 13.39
N ASN A 180 2.53 15.06 14.72
CA ASN A 180 2.75 16.37 15.37
C ASN A 180 4.21 16.56 15.80
#